data_d6c0eeb71d6103d084faead51c51114e
#
_entry.id   d6c0eeb71d6103d084faead51c51114e
#
_cell.length_a   1.000
_cell.length_b   1.000
_cell.length_c   1.000
_cell.angle_alpha   90.00
_cell.angle_beta   90.00
_cell.angle_gamma   90.00
#
_symmetry.space_group_name_H-M   'P 1'
#
loop_
_entity.id
_entity.type
_entity.pdbx_description
1 polymer ?
#
loop_
_entity_poly.entity_id
_entity_poly.type
_entity_poly.pdbx_seq_one_letter_code
_entity_poly.pdbx_strand_id
1 'polypeptide(L)'
;MNLSRLVTLVLTAIVSLHISSADPIKIGNVEMADDVKSQAFEQVRKKLGEWKGKMVQGIDGTVIDVSYEFAITSGGNTITETLLEDGVQMLTTYSDDNGQLVVRHYCGLGTEPVFMVDQISDNLFSIKLDKFKSDLHSEHESFVTNMKWTMNSDDSITFENIVMLDGSPT
;
A
#
# COMPACT_ATOMS: atom_id res chain seq x y z
N MET A 1 -12.54 20.96 -19.96
CA MET A 1 -13.14 19.66 -19.63
C MET A 1 -11.96 18.71 -19.36
N ASN A 2 -11.48 18.71 -18.10
CA ASN A 2 -10.33 17.90 -17.72
C ASN A 2 -10.81 16.47 -17.45
N LEU A 3 -10.51 15.55 -18.34
CA LEU A 3 -10.65 14.12 -18.06
C LEU A 3 -9.53 13.74 -17.07
N SER A 4 -9.88 13.59 -15.81
CA SER A 4 -9.04 12.90 -14.84
C SER A 4 -8.82 11.47 -15.36
N ARG A 5 -7.59 11.14 -15.78
CA ARG A 5 -7.25 9.79 -16.22
C ARG A 5 -6.91 8.97 -14.99
N LEU A 6 -7.76 7.98 -14.70
CA LEU A 6 -7.57 7.01 -13.64
C LEU A 6 -6.54 5.97 -14.10
N VAL A 7 -5.52 5.74 -13.32
CA VAL A 7 -4.57 4.64 -13.55
C VAL A 7 -5.12 3.40 -12.86
N THR A 8 -5.50 2.39 -13.61
CA THR A 8 -6.01 1.13 -13.08
C THR A 8 -4.97 0.04 -13.24
N LEU A 9 -4.51 -0.50 -12.11
CA LEU A 9 -3.64 -1.67 -12.04
C LEU A 9 -4.51 -2.90 -11.79
N VAL A 10 -4.39 -3.92 -12.62
CA VAL A 10 -4.96 -5.24 -12.35
C VAL A 10 -3.83 -6.18 -11.93
N LEU A 11 -3.77 -6.52 -10.64
CA LEU A 11 -2.85 -7.52 -10.11
C LEU A 11 -3.50 -8.90 -10.15
N THR A 12 -2.87 -9.84 -10.81
CA THR A 12 -3.30 -11.24 -10.82
C THR A 12 -2.48 -12.03 -9.80
N ALA A 13 -3.15 -12.57 -8.78
CA ALA A 13 -2.50 -13.35 -7.73
C ALA A 13 -2.22 -14.78 -8.18
N ILE A 14 -1.05 -15.28 -7.82
CA ILE A 14 -0.83 -16.72 -7.64
C ILE A 14 -0.66 -16.91 -6.14
N VAL A 15 -1.76 -17.18 -5.43
CA VAL A 15 -1.75 -17.36 -3.98
C VAL A 15 -1.61 -18.84 -3.65
N SER A 16 -0.51 -19.18 -2.98
CA SER A 16 -0.50 -20.39 -2.14
C SER A 16 -0.88 -19.96 -0.73
N LEU A 17 -2.17 -20.08 -0.38
CA LEU A 17 -2.64 -19.85 0.98
C LEU A 17 -2.10 -20.92 1.91
N HIS A 18 -1.04 -20.62 2.63
CA HIS A 18 -0.70 -21.31 3.85
C HIS A 18 -1.14 -20.43 5.01
N ILE A 19 -2.37 -20.62 5.50
CA ILE A 19 -2.78 -20.09 6.80
C ILE A 19 -2.09 -20.96 7.84
N SER A 20 -0.88 -20.58 8.21
CA SER A 20 -0.27 -21.06 9.44
C SER A 20 -0.74 -20.13 10.55
N SER A 21 -1.40 -20.67 11.58
CA SER A 21 -1.49 -19.97 12.86
C SER A 21 -0.05 -19.76 13.31
N ALA A 22 0.45 -18.54 13.20
CA ALA A 22 1.80 -18.24 13.60
C ALA A 22 1.92 -18.49 15.11
N ASP A 23 2.90 -19.32 15.51
CA ASP A 23 3.31 -19.39 16.90
C ASP A 23 3.65 -17.98 17.41
N PRO A 24 3.40 -17.67 18.68
CA PRO A 24 3.74 -16.37 19.24
C PRO A 24 5.20 -16.05 18.99
N ILE A 25 5.46 -14.84 18.49
CA ILE A 25 6.81 -14.39 18.16
C ILE A 25 7.59 -14.24 19.47
N LYS A 26 8.74 -14.92 19.57
CA LYS A 26 9.62 -14.88 20.74
C LYS A 26 10.99 -14.33 20.36
N ILE A 27 11.50 -13.44 21.21
CA ILE A 27 12.88 -12.99 21.15
C ILE A 27 13.55 -13.45 22.45
N GLY A 28 14.33 -14.53 22.39
CA GLY A 28 14.84 -15.22 23.58
C GLY A 28 13.69 -15.73 24.45
N ASN A 29 13.60 -15.23 25.69
CA ASN A 29 12.52 -15.56 26.62
C ASN A 29 11.38 -14.53 26.65
N VAL A 30 11.41 -13.51 25.77
CA VAL A 30 10.38 -12.48 25.69
C VAL A 30 9.31 -12.93 24.70
N GLU A 31 8.09 -13.07 25.17
CA GLU A 31 6.91 -13.33 24.36
C GLU A 31 6.22 -12.01 24.06
N MET A 32 5.89 -11.79 22.76
CA MET A 32 5.17 -10.60 22.33
C MET A 32 3.69 -10.76 22.70
N ALA A 33 3.11 -9.71 23.26
CA ALA A 33 1.66 -9.69 23.54
C ALA A 33 0.85 -9.66 22.25
N ASP A 34 -0.26 -10.41 22.23
CA ASP A 34 -1.26 -10.32 21.18
C ASP A 34 -2.08 -9.04 21.38
N ASP A 35 -1.79 -8.00 20.62
CA ASP A 35 -2.58 -6.78 20.60
C ASP A 35 -3.69 -6.86 19.55
N VAL A 36 -4.87 -6.37 19.92
CA VAL A 36 -5.99 -6.22 18.98
C VAL A 36 -5.63 -5.14 17.95
N LYS A 37 -5.56 -5.54 16.70
CA LYS A 37 -5.23 -4.63 15.59
C LYS A 37 -6.47 -3.87 15.10
N SER A 38 -6.25 -2.69 14.52
CA SER A 38 -7.32 -1.93 13.88
C SER A 38 -7.92 -2.67 12.68
N GLN A 39 -9.18 -2.37 12.37
CA GLN A 39 -9.83 -2.89 11.16
C GLN A 39 -9.04 -2.56 9.89
N ALA A 40 -8.42 -1.39 9.85
CA ALA A 40 -7.58 -0.97 8.73
C ALA A 40 -6.33 -1.86 8.57
N PHE A 41 -5.66 -2.20 9.68
CA PHE A 41 -4.54 -3.12 9.66
C PHE A 41 -4.95 -4.50 9.14
N GLU A 42 -6.10 -5.02 9.59
CA GLU A 42 -6.62 -6.31 9.13
C GLU A 42 -6.99 -6.30 7.64
N GLN A 43 -7.41 -5.18 7.07
CA GLN A 43 -7.60 -5.06 5.62
C GLN A 43 -6.28 -5.14 4.85
N VAL A 44 -5.21 -4.53 5.35
CA VAL A 44 -3.87 -4.68 4.77
C VAL A 44 -3.38 -6.12 4.89
N ARG A 45 -3.64 -6.78 6.03
CA ARG A 45 -3.25 -8.17 6.29
C ARG A 45 -3.82 -9.16 5.29
N LYS A 46 -5.00 -8.92 4.70
CA LYS A 46 -5.58 -9.74 3.64
C LYS A 46 -4.72 -9.78 2.36
N LYS A 47 -3.80 -8.84 2.19
CA LYS A 47 -2.92 -8.74 1.02
C LYS A 47 -1.56 -9.44 1.17
N LEU A 48 -1.32 -10.12 2.32
CA LEU A 48 -0.04 -10.79 2.57
C LEU A 48 0.34 -11.77 1.44
N GLY A 49 1.60 -11.73 1.05
CA GLY A 49 2.18 -12.54 -0.03
C GLY A 49 2.63 -11.71 -1.23
N GLU A 50 2.93 -12.40 -2.32
CA GLU A 50 3.41 -11.79 -3.56
C GLU A 50 2.27 -11.59 -4.56
N TRP A 51 2.29 -10.43 -5.22
CA TRP A 51 1.36 -10.01 -6.26
C TRP A 51 2.14 -9.56 -7.48
N LYS A 52 1.71 -9.97 -8.67
CA LYS A 52 2.34 -9.57 -9.94
C LYS A 52 1.28 -9.12 -10.93
N GLY A 53 1.58 -8.10 -11.69
CA GLY A 53 0.63 -7.56 -12.64
C GLY A 53 1.23 -6.52 -13.57
N LYS A 54 0.34 -5.74 -14.17
CA LYS A 54 0.71 -4.63 -15.04
C LYS A 54 0.00 -3.37 -14.60
N MET A 55 0.74 -2.26 -14.65
CA MET A 55 0.21 -0.93 -14.39
C MET A 55 0.13 -0.15 -15.70
N VAL A 56 -0.96 0.57 -15.87
CA VAL A 56 -1.11 1.56 -16.94
C VAL A 56 -0.86 2.94 -16.34
N GLN A 57 0.20 3.61 -16.80
CA GLN A 57 0.55 4.95 -16.35
C GLN A 57 -0.45 5.98 -16.92
N GLY A 58 -1.00 6.83 -16.05
CA GLY A 58 -2.03 7.80 -16.44
C GLY A 58 -1.53 8.92 -17.33
N ILE A 59 -0.22 9.18 -17.30
CA ILE A 59 0.39 10.31 -18.02
C ILE A 59 0.37 10.09 -19.56
N ASP A 60 0.66 8.89 -20.02
CA ASP A 60 0.82 8.59 -21.45
C ASP A 60 0.22 7.25 -21.88
N GLY A 61 -0.30 6.45 -20.94
CA GLY A 61 -0.84 5.12 -21.19
C GLY A 61 0.21 4.02 -21.34
N THR A 62 1.47 4.29 -20.98
CA THR A 62 2.53 3.27 -20.96
C THR A 62 2.16 2.14 -19.99
N VAL A 63 2.40 0.90 -20.42
CA VAL A 63 2.16 -0.30 -19.60
C VAL A 63 3.48 -0.83 -19.09
N ILE A 64 3.60 -0.95 -17.77
CA ILE A 64 4.79 -1.46 -17.08
C ILE A 64 4.48 -2.72 -16.31
N ASP A 65 5.49 -3.56 -16.07
CA ASP A 65 5.40 -4.70 -15.16
C ASP A 65 5.58 -4.25 -13.72
N VAL A 66 4.78 -4.83 -12.82
CA VAL A 66 4.85 -4.52 -11.40
C VAL A 66 4.82 -5.79 -10.56
N SER A 67 5.47 -5.73 -9.40
CA SER A 67 5.33 -6.76 -8.37
C SER A 67 5.32 -6.12 -6.98
N TYR A 68 4.45 -6.63 -6.11
CA TYR A 68 4.29 -6.16 -4.74
C TYR A 68 4.36 -7.36 -3.79
N GLU A 69 5.13 -7.22 -2.72
CA GLU A 69 5.24 -8.22 -1.67
C GLU A 69 4.82 -7.60 -0.33
N PHE A 70 3.78 -8.17 0.28
CA PHE A 70 3.32 -7.79 1.61
C PHE A 70 3.82 -8.82 2.63
N ALA A 71 4.58 -8.37 3.63
CA ALA A 71 5.13 -9.20 4.68
C ALA A 71 4.94 -8.61 6.08
N ILE A 72 4.65 -9.47 7.06
CA ILE A 72 4.55 -9.04 8.47
C ILE A 72 5.94 -8.90 9.06
N THR A 73 6.15 -7.85 9.85
CA THR A 73 7.36 -7.58 10.61
C THR A 73 7.02 -6.97 11.98
N SER A 74 8.04 -6.56 12.73
CA SER A 74 7.87 -5.87 14.02
C SER A 74 6.96 -6.60 15.00
N GLY A 75 7.14 -7.93 15.16
CA GLY A 75 6.33 -8.72 16.08
C GLY A 75 4.82 -8.75 15.74
N GLY A 76 4.47 -8.60 14.49
CA GLY A 76 3.07 -8.58 14.04
C GLY A 76 2.43 -7.18 14.01
N ASN A 77 3.19 -6.13 14.38
CA ASN A 77 2.65 -4.77 14.48
C ASN A 77 2.80 -3.92 13.21
N THR A 78 3.58 -4.39 12.25
CA THR A 78 3.82 -3.68 10.99
C THR A 78 3.74 -4.66 9.83
N ILE A 79 3.11 -4.23 8.75
CA ILE A 79 3.19 -4.88 7.43
C ILE A 79 4.06 -4.00 6.55
N THR A 80 5.03 -4.59 5.88
CA THR A 80 5.81 -3.93 4.82
C THR A 80 5.24 -4.33 3.47
N GLU A 81 5.21 -3.40 2.54
CA GLU A 81 4.94 -3.65 1.13
C GLU A 81 6.17 -3.23 0.34
N THR A 82 6.87 -4.20 -0.22
CA THR A 82 7.96 -3.94 -1.17
C THR A 82 7.36 -3.86 -2.57
N LEU A 83 7.50 -2.71 -3.21
CA LEU A 83 7.00 -2.47 -4.55
C LEU A 83 8.15 -2.46 -5.54
N LEU A 84 7.97 -3.10 -6.68
CA LEU A 84 8.87 -3.02 -7.81
C LEU A 84 8.06 -2.62 -9.05
N GLU A 85 8.29 -1.41 -9.56
CA GLU A 85 7.60 -0.84 -10.70
C GLU A 85 8.64 -0.41 -11.74
N ASP A 86 8.61 -1.05 -12.92
CA ASP A 86 9.61 -0.86 -13.99
C ASP A 86 11.08 -0.87 -13.48
N GLY A 87 11.39 -1.79 -12.54
CA GLY A 87 12.72 -1.93 -11.94
C GLY A 87 13.04 -0.95 -10.82
N VAL A 88 12.16 0.00 -10.50
CA VAL A 88 12.32 0.92 -9.37
C VAL A 88 11.73 0.28 -8.12
N GLN A 89 12.56 0.10 -7.10
CA GLN A 89 12.13 -0.44 -5.82
C GLN A 89 11.65 0.67 -4.89
N MET A 90 10.51 0.44 -4.26
CA MET A 90 9.90 1.32 -3.25
C MET A 90 9.47 0.51 -2.04
N LEU A 91 9.12 1.18 -0.96
CA LEU A 91 8.66 0.55 0.27
C LEU A 91 7.46 1.32 0.84
N THR A 92 6.43 0.59 1.27
CA THR A 92 5.37 1.14 2.12
C THR A 92 5.35 0.40 3.45
N THR A 93 5.18 1.11 4.54
CA THR A 93 4.98 0.53 5.87
C THR A 93 3.57 0.85 6.37
N TYR A 94 2.92 -0.16 6.91
CA TYR A 94 1.59 -0.10 7.52
C TYR A 94 1.74 -0.51 8.97
N SER A 95 1.77 0.45 9.89
CA SER A 95 1.96 0.19 11.32
C SER A 95 0.67 0.50 12.09
N ASP A 96 0.25 -0.43 12.96
CA ASP A 96 -0.84 -0.15 13.88
C ASP A 96 -0.28 0.55 15.13
N ASP A 97 -0.68 1.79 15.35
CA ASP A 97 -0.31 2.58 16.51
C ASP A 97 -1.54 2.86 17.36
N ASN A 98 -1.70 2.14 18.48
CA ASN A 98 -2.82 2.26 19.39
C ASN A 98 -4.20 2.17 18.71
N GLY A 99 -4.36 1.24 17.78
CA GLY A 99 -5.60 1.03 17.03
C GLY A 99 -5.82 2.01 15.89
N GLN A 100 -4.80 2.77 15.53
CA GLN A 100 -4.79 3.63 14.34
C GLN A 100 -3.73 3.17 13.34
N LEU A 101 -4.13 2.97 12.10
CA LEU A 101 -3.18 2.65 11.04
C LEU A 101 -2.41 3.90 10.62
N VAL A 102 -1.10 3.83 10.71
CA VAL A 102 -0.16 4.83 10.17
C VAL A 102 0.52 4.22 8.95
N VAL A 103 0.43 4.90 7.82
CA VAL A 103 1.04 4.45 6.57
C VAL A 103 2.09 5.45 6.12
N ARG A 104 3.29 4.96 5.80
CA ARG A 104 4.38 5.76 5.23
C ARG A 104 4.89 5.08 3.96
N HIS A 105 4.96 5.83 2.89
CA HIS A 105 5.47 5.36 1.60
C HIS A 105 6.80 6.03 1.27
N TYR A 106 7.80 5.24 0.94
CA TYR A 106 9.12 5.66 0.48
C TYR A 106 9.13 5.55 -1.04
N CYS A 107 8.81 6.68 -1.67
CA CYS A 107 8.49 6.76 -3.08
C CYS A 107 9.75 6.76 -3.96
N GLY A 108 9.66 6.13 -5.13
CA GLY A 108 10.69 6.21 -6.17
C GLY A 108 10.93 7.62 -6.70
N LEU A 109 10.01 8.56 -6.42
CA LEU A 109 10.14 9.98 -6.73
C LEU A 109 10.96 10.77 -5.69
N GLY A 110 11.52 10.08 -4.67
CA GLY A 110 12.39 10.68 -3.66
C GLY A 110 11.65 11.36 -2.49
N THR A 111 10.35 11.16 -2.36
CA THR A 111 9.50 11.72 -1.30
C THR A 111 8.97 10.66 -0.34
N GLU A 112 8.56 11.08 0.85
CA GLU A 112 8.06 10.19 1.91
C GLU A 112 6.67 10.60 2.40
N PRO A 113 5.62 10.47 1.56
CA PRO A 113 4.26 10.80 1.99
C PRO A 113 3.78 9.91 3.14
N VAL A 114 3.12 10.53 4.11
CA VAL A 114 2.38 9.86 5.17
C VAL A 114 0.90 9.89 4.82
N PHE A 115 0.23 8.76 5.02
CA PHE A 115 -1.18 8.63 4.67
C PHE A 115 -2.03 8.36 5.90
N MET A 116 -3.27 8.76 5.81
CA MET A 116 -4.36 8.38 6.69
C MET A 116 -5.37 7.51 5.94
N VAL A 117 -6.09 6.67 6.67
CA VAL A 117 -7.17 5.86 6.10
C VAL A 117 -8.26 6.77 5.56
N ASP A 118 -8.75 6.47 4.36
CA ASP A 118 -9.85 7.20 3.71
C ASP A 118 -11.14 6.38 3.69
N GLN A 119 -11.10 5.15 3.16
CA GLN A 119 -12.25 4.26 3.10
C GLN A 119 -11.87 2.82 3.46
N ILE A 120 -12.78 2.14 4.13
CA ILE A 120 -12.68 0.72 4.46
C ILE A 120 -14.03 0.05 4.23
N SER A 121 -14.02 -1.10 3.55
CA SER A 121 -15.12 -2.05 3.50
C SER A 121 -14.57 -3.46 3.41
N ASP A 122 -15.41 -4.47 3.25
CA ASP A 122 -14.98 -5.87 3.20
C ASP A 122 -13.99 -6.16 2.07
N ASN A 123 -14.13 -5.45 0.94
CA ASN A 123 -13.31 -5.64 -0.25
C ASN A 123 -12.54 -4.38 -0.70
N LEU A 124 -12.69 -3.27 0.03
CA LEU A 124 -12.06 -2.00 -0.32
C LEU A 124 -11.22 -1.48 0.83
N PHE A 125 -10.01 -1.05 0.51
CA PHE A 125 -9.15 -0.29 1.38
C PHE A 125 -8.54 0.88 0.60
N SER A 126 -8.70 2.10 1.11
CA SER A 126 -8.05 3.28 0.52
C SER A 126 -7.43 4.18 1.57
N ILE A 127 -6.37 4.85 1.15
CA ILE A 127 -5.63 5.83 1.93
C ILE A 127 -5.45 7.11 1.13
N LYS A 128 -5.37 8.22 1.84
CA LYS A 128 -5.10 9.54 1.28
C LYS A 128 -4.00 10.24 2.06
N LEU A 129 -3.32 11.16 1.39
CA LEU A 129 -2.24 11.97 1.98
C LEU A 129 -2.72 12.65 3.27
N ASP A 130 -1.98 12.43 4.36
CA ASP A 130 -2.11 13.22 5.58
C ASP A 130 -1.26 14.50 5.44
N LYS A 131 -1.91 15.59 5.05
CA LYS A 131 -1.25 16.88 4.81
C LYS A 131 -0.66 17.51 6.07
N PHE A 132 -1.08 17.05 7.26
CA PHE A 132 -0.56 17.56 8.53
C PHE A 132 0.71 16.81 8.96
N LYS A 133 0.91 15.59 8.49
CA LYS A 133 2.06 14.75 8.80
C LYS A 133 3.07 14.67 7.66
N SER A 134 2.73 15.21 6.48
CA SER A 134 3.59 15.23 5.30
C SER A 134 4.02 16.67 5.03
N ASP A 135 5.32 16.90 5.00
CA ASP A 135 5.90 18.18 4.58
C ASP A 135 6.27 18.08 3.09
N LEU A 136 5.26 18.23 2.23
CA LEU A 136 5.37 18.04 0.79
C LEU A 136 4.83 19.25 0.03
N HIS A 137 5.58 19.69 -0.97
CA HIS A 137 5.33 20.90 -1.75
C HIS A 137 5.09 20.57 -3.22
N SER A 138 3.84 20.55 -3.65
CA SER A 138 3.45 20.19 -5.02
C SER A 138 4.03 21.09 -6.12
N GLU A 139 4.55 22.27 -5.76
CA GLU A 139 5.15 23.22 -6.72
C GLU A 139 6.53 22.76 -7.22
N HIS A 140 7.21 21.87 -6.48
CA HIS A 140 8.56 21.42 -6.81
C HIS A 140 8.86 19.96 -6.37
N GLU A 141 7.86 19.25 -5.90
CA GLU A 141 7.97 17.85 -5.52
C GLU A 141 6.87 17.01 -6.18
N SER A 142 7.22 15.77 -6.50
CA SER A 142 6.27 14.79 -7.02
C SER A 142 6.06 13.70 -5.98
N PHE A 143 4.81 13.34 -5.70
CA PHE A 143 4.45 12.37 -4.67
C PHE A 143 3.09 11.75 -4.88
N VAL A 144 2.90 10.57 -4.30
CA VAL A 144 1.59 9.89 -4.28
C VAL A 144 0.64 10.61 -3.31
N THR A 145 -0.60 10.85 -3.73
CA THR A 145 -1.63 11.50 -2.90
C THR A 145 -2.71 10.55 -2.42
N ASN A 146 -2.98 9.50 -3.18
CA ASN A 146 -4.01 8.50 -2.88
C ASN A 146 -3.57 7.13 -3.35
N MET A 147 -3.95 6.10 -2.60
CA MET A 147 -3.84 4.70 -3.00
C MET A 147 -5.13 3.98 -2.65
N LYS A 148 -5.55 3.07 -3.51
CA LYS A 148 -6.78 2.30 -3.34
C LYS A 148 -6.59 0.88 -3.83
N TRP A 149 -7.00 -0.08 -3.03
CA TRP A 149 -7.00 -1.50 -3.34
C TRP A 149 -8.42 -2.05 -3.28
N THR A 150 -8.82 -2.74 -4.32
CA THR A 150 -10.09 -3.46 -4.37
C THR A 150 -9.79 -4.96 -4.54
N MET A 151 -10.22 -5.77 -3.57
CA MET A 151 -10.17 -7.23 -3.66
C MET A 151 -11.32 -7.69 -4.54
N ASN A 152 -11.02 -8.35 -5.65
CA ASN A 152 -12.02 -8.82 -6.60
C ASN A 152 -12.50 -10.23 -6.23
N SER A 153 -13.63 -10.65 -6.78
CA SER A 153 -14.22 -11.98 -6.51
C SER A 153 -13.45 -13.16 -7.12
N ASP A 154 -12.48 -12.88 -7.99
CA ASP A 154 -11.59 -13.86 -8.63
C ASP A 154 -10.21 -13.94 -7.96
N ASP A 155 -10.10 -13.48 -6.72
CA ASP A 155 -8.87 -13.42 -5.93
C ASP A 155 -7.78 -12.52 -6.54
N SER A 156 -8.12 -11.62 -7.46
CA SER A 156 -7.22 -10.57 -7.94
C SER A 156 -7.38 -9.29 -7.12
N ILE A 157 -6.41 -8.38 -7.23
CA ILE A 157 -6.48 -7.03 -6.66
C ILE A 157 -6.44 -6.02 -7.79
N THR A 158 -7.36 -5.07 -7.76
CA THR A 158 -7.25 -3.84 -8.53
C THR A 158 -6.61 -2.77 -7.64
N PHE A 159 -5.50 -2.22 -8.10
CA PHE A 159 -4.81 -1.11 -7.43
C PHE A 159 -4.94 0.16 -8.27
N GLU A 160 -5.23 1.26 -7.61
CA GLU A 160 -5.33 2.59 -8.21
C GLU A 160 -4.54 3.57 -7.34
N ASN A 161 -3.76 4.44 -7.94
CA ASN A 161 -3.10 5.53 -7.25
C ASN A 161 -3.31 6.86 -7.98
N ILE A 162 -3.12 7.95 -7.25
CA ILE A 162 -3.06 9.30 -7.81
C ILE A 162 -1.71 9.88 -7.41
N VAL A 163 -0.96 10.35 -8.39
CA VAL A 163 0.35 10.96 -8.20
C VAL A 163 0.26 12.44 -8.54
N MET A 164 0.81 13.27 -7.69
CA MET A 164 1.07 14.68 -8.00
C MET A 164 2.40 14.76 -8.75
N LEU A 165 2.36 15.18 -10.00
CA LEU A 165 3.55 15.39 -10.82
C LEU A 165 3.55 16.85 -11.29
N ASP A 166 4.63 17.58 -11.00
CA ASP A 166 4.80 18.99 -11.41
C ASP A 166 3.56 19.85 -11.13
N GLY A 167 3.00 19.71 -9.93
CA GLY A 167 1.82 20.45 -9.50
C GLY A 167 0.47 19.97 -10.07
N SER A 168 0.45 18.89 -10.84
CA SER A 168 -0.77 18.35 -11.47
C SER A 168 -1.02 16.90 -11.08
N PRO A 169 -2.26 16.52 -10.71
CA PRO A 169 -2.60 15.13 -10.44
C PRO A 169 -2.69 14.32 -11.74
N THR A 170 -2.16 13.10 -11.71
CA THR A 170 -2.14 12.15 -12.84
C THR A 170 -2.86 10.85 -12.47
#